data_606f6a24321c61976f27aff974dd1c97
#
_entry.id   606f6a24321c61976f27aff974dd1c97
#
_cell.length_a   1.000
_cell.length_b   1.000
_cell.length_c   1.000
_cell.angle_alpha   90.00
_cell.angle_beta   90.00
_cell.angle_gamma   90.00
#
_symmetry.space_group_name_H-M   'P 1'
#
loop_
_entity.id
_entity.type
_entity.pdbx_description
1 polymer ?
#
loop_
_entity_poly.entity_id
_entity_poly.type
_entity_poly.pdbx_seq_one_letter_code
_entity_poly.pdbx_strand_id
1 'polypeptide(L)'
;FELSGGQKRRVAIAGVLAMQPEVLILDEPAAGLDPGSRKEILDTIVHLYRETGMTVILSSHSMEDMAEYAERLLVMNQGELVMDGLPHEIFGRYKELEKMGLSAPKMTYLMHSLAEKGYDLSTDILTVSDAAEEILNLWRKTRMEDGEK
;
A
#
# COMPACT_ATOMS: atom_id res chain seq x y z
N PHE A 1 16.02 9.29 -29.42
CA PHE A 1 16.03 9.79 -28.05
C PHE A 1 15.57 8.66 -27.14
N GLU A 2 16.45 8.22 -26.25
CA GLU A 2 16.11 7.15 -25.33
C GLU A 2 15.41 7.72 -24.10
N LEU A 3 14.09 7.51 -24.03
CA LEU A 3 13.33 7.78 -22.81
C LEU A 3 13.79 6.83 -21.69
N SER A 4 13.88 7.34 -20.47
CA SER A 4 14.06 6.49 -19.29
C SER A 4 12.91 5.49 -19.15
N GLY A 5 13.11 4.39 -18.39
CA GLY A 5 12.07 3.40 -18.16
C GLY A 5 10.77 4.00 -17.60
N GLY A 6 10.88 4.92 -16.65
CA GLY A 6 9.74 5.64 -16.09
C GLY A 6 9.04 6.57 -17.12
N GLN A 7 9.80 7.23 -17.99
CA GLN A 7 9.22 8.05 -19.05
C GLN A 7 8.48 7.21 -20.09
N LYS A 8 9.05 6.07 -20.51
CA LYS A 8 8.37 5.11 -21.42
C LYS A 8 7.05 4.65 -20.84
N ARG A 9 7.04 4.34 -19.54
CA ARG A 9 5.84 3.86 -18.83
C ARG A 9 4.77 4.95 -18.72
N ARG A 10 5.14 6.18 -18.40
CA ARG A 10 4.21 7.32 -18.40
C ARG A 10 3.59 7.59 -19.79
N VAL A 11 4.39 7.50 -20.84
CA VAL A 11 3.89 7.63 -22.23
C VAL A 11 2.90 6.51 -22.57
N ALA A 12 3.18 5.26 -22.16
CA ALA A 12 2.27 4.13 -22.38
C ALA A 12 0.93 4.33 -21.65
N ILE A 13 0.97 4.73 -20.37
CA ILE A 13 -0.24 5.03 -19.57
C ILE A 13 -1.01 6.18 -20.23
N ALA A 14 -0.34 7.29 -20.61
CA ALA A 14 -0.98 8.41 -21.28
C ALA A 14 -1.67 8.02 -22.61
N GLY A 15 -1.04 7.12 -23.38
CA GLY A 15 -1.63 6.59 -24.61
C GLY A 15 -2.93 5.81 -24.39
N VAL A 16 -2.99 5.00 -23.31
CA VAL A 16 -4.23 4.29 -22.95
C VAL A 16 -5.30 5.25 -22.43
N LEU A 17 -4.91 6.21 -21.60
CA LEU A 17 -5.82 7.21 -21.05
C LEU A 17 -6.45 8.13 -22.11
N ALA A 18 -5.74 8.40 -23.19
CA ALA A 18 -6.28 9.16 -24.31
C ALA A 18 -7.52 8.52 -24.95
N MET A 19 -7.74 7.21 -24.74
CA MET A 19 -8.92 6.50 -25.18
C MET A 19 -10.12 6.63 -24.21
N GLN A 20 -9.95 7.31 -23.08
CA GLN A 20 -10.97 7.48 -22.01
C GLN A 20 -11.62 6.16 -21.58
N PRO A 21 -10.86 5.16 -21.13
CA PRO A 21 -11.41 3.87 -20.76
C PRO A 21 -12.25 3.96 -19.48
N GLU A 22 -13.33 3.16 -19.40
CA GLU A 22 -14.10 3.00 -18.17
C GLU A 22 -13.36 2.15 -17.13
N VAL A 23 -12.49 1.23 -17.59
CA VAL A 23 -11.67 0.35 -16.76
C VAL A 23 -10.23 0.39 -17.24
N LEU A 24 -9.32 0.70 -16.34
CA LEU A 24 -7.87 0.70 -16.56
C LEU A 24 -7.24 -0.47 -15.80
N ILE A 25 -6.59 -1.37 -16.53
CA ILE A 25 -5.86 -2.50 -15.92
C ILE A 25 -4.36 -2.24 -16.06
N LEU A 26 -3.64 -2.27 -14.95
CA LEU A 26 -2.21 -2.02 -14.87
C LEU A 26 -1.51 -3.20 -14.20
N ASP A 27 -0.66 -3.85 -14.97
CA ASP A 27 0.16 -4.96 -14.48
C ASP A 27 1.54 -4.44 -14.09
N GLU A 28 1.86 -4.50 -12.80
CA GLU A 28 3.12 -4.07 -12.20
C GLU A 28 3.59 -2.67 -12.69
N PRO A 29 2.76 -1.61 -12.65
CA PRO A 29 3.09 -0.34 -13.29
C PRO A 29 4.29 0.38 -12.68
N ALA A 30 4.66 0.07 -11.46
CA ALA A 30 5.78 0.68 -10.74
C ALA A 30 7.00 -0.23 -10.61
N ALA A 31 6.97 -1.45 -11.18
CA ALA A 31 8.09 -2.40 -11.07
C ALA A 31 9.37 -1.88 -11.74
N GLY A 32 10.51 -2.04 -11.05
CA GLY A 32 11.82 -1.67 -11.57
C GLY A 32 12.10 -0.16 -11.61
N LEU A 33 11.23 0.66 -11.04
CA LEU A 33 11.44 2.10 -10.91
C LEU A 33 12.15 2.43 -9.59
N ASP A 34 12.88 3.54 -9.59
CA ASP A 34 13.37 4.15 -8.36
C ASP A 34 12.19 4.64 -7.48
N PRO A 35 12.39 4.81 -6.16
CA PRO A 35 11.31 5.17 -5.24
C PRO A 35 10.55 6.45 -5.61
N GLY A 36 11.25 7.46 -6.14
CA GLY A 36 10.63 8.72 -6.55
C GLY A 36 9.73 8.56 -7.77
N SER A 37 10.24 7.92 -8.82
CA SER A 37 9.47 7.64 -10.05
C SER A 37 8.29 6.68 -9.79
N ARG A 38 8.47 5.73 -8.85
CA ARG A 38 7.41 4.82 -8.41
C ARG A 38 6.25 5.59 -7.79
N LYS A 39 6.55 6.44 -6.79
CA LYS A 39 5.55 7.25 -6.12
C LYS A 39 4.82 8.16 -7.12
N GLU A 40 5.56 8.84 -7.98
CA GLU A 40 5.00 9.75 -8.99
C GLU A 40 3.98 9.05 -9.92
N ILE A 41 4.27 7.83 -10.36
CA ILE A 41 3.34 7.04 -11.20
C ILE A 41 2.08 6.66 -10.42
N LEU A 42 2.23 6.15 -9.20
CA LEU A 42 1.08 5.72 -8.39
C LEU A 42 0.20 6.91 -7.99
N ASP A 43 0.80 8.02 -7.57
CA ASP A 43 0.07 9.26 -7.28
C ASP A 43 -0.70 9.77 -8.53
N THR A 44 -0.09 9.68 -9.71
CA THR A 44 -0.74 10.05 -10.97
C THR A 44 -1.95 9.16 -11.27
N ILE A 45 -1.83 7.85 -11.06
CA ILE A 45 -2.93 6.90 -11.26
C ILE A 45 -4.09 7.20 -10.30
N VAL A 46 -3.80 7.45 -9.02
CA VAL A 46 -4.82 7.81 -8.01
C VAL A 46 -5.50 9.14 -8.36
N HIS A 47 -4.73 10.14 -8.78
CA HIS A 47 -5.28 11.42 -9.22
C HIS A 47 -6.27 11.26 -10.37
N LEU A 48 -5.88 10.51 -11.39
CA LEU A 48 -6.74 10.21 -12.54
C LEU A 48 -8.00 9.43 -12.16
N TYR A 49 -7.84 8.40 -11.31
CA TYR A 49 -8.98 7.65 -10.77
C TYR A 49 -10.01 8.58 -10.10
N ARG A 50 -9.53 9.49 -9.25
CA ARG A 50 -10.40 10.43 -8.53
C ARG A 50 -11.07 11.45 -9.43
N GLU A 51 -10.39 11.92 -10.48
CA GLU A 51 -10.94 12.91 -11.41
C GLU A 51 -11.91 12.33 -12.41
N THR A 52 -11.68 11.11 -12.87
CA THR A 52 -12.47 10.52 -13.98
C THR A 52 -13.55 9.57 -13.50
N GLY A 53 -13.43 9.04 -12.27
CA GLY A 53 -14.32 8.00 -11.75
C GLY A 53 -14.17 6.64 -12.45
N MET A 54 -13.11 6.44 -13.25
CA MET A 54 -12.81 5.16 -13.90
C MET A 54 -12.52 4.07 -12.86
N THR A 55 -12.77 2.82 -13.19
CA THR A 55 -12.31 1.70 -12.36
C THR A 55 -10.82 1.42 -12.66
N VAL A 56 -9.97 1.34 -11.64
CA VAL A 56 -8.57 0.95 -11.78
C VAL A 56 -8.33 -0.40 -11.13
N ILE A 57 -7.78 -1.33 -11.88
CA ILE A 57 -7.31 -2.64 -11.40
C ILE A 57 -5.79 -2.64 -11.52
N LEU A 58 -5.12 -2.80 -10.39
CA LEU A 58 -3.66 -2.76 -10.29
C LEU A 58 -3.13 -4.09 -9.76
N SER A 59 -2.22 -4.75 -10.49
CA SER A 59 -1.42 -5.82 -9.91
C SER A 59 -0.11 -5.28 -9.34
N SER A 60 0.31 -5.77 -8.20
CA SER A 60 1.63 -5.48 -7.63
C SER A 60 2.05 -6.56 -6.64
N HIS A 61 3.37 -6.75 -6.51
CA HIS A 61 4.00 -7.55 -5.46
C HIS A 61 4.51 -6.69 -4.29
N SER A 62 4.28 -5.37 -4.33
CA SER A 62 4.62 -4.45 -3.24
C SER A 62 3.46 -4.33 -2.27
N MET A 63 3.61 -4.89 -1.10
CA MET A 63 2.60 -4.80 -0.06
C MET A 63 2.46 -3.38 0.48
N GLU A 64 3.55 -2.62 0.48
CA GLU A 64 3.56 -1.21 0.86
C GLU A 64 2.72 -0.36 -0.09
N ASP A 65 2.83 -0.57 -1.42
CA ASP A 65 1.99 0.14 -2.38
C ASP A 65 0.52 -0.24 -2.23
N MET A 66 0.26 -1.53 -2.03
CA MET A 66 -1.11 -1.98 -1.83
C MET A 66 -1.74 -1.40 -0.56
N ALA A 67 -0.94 -1.27 0.50
CA ALA A 67 -1.40 -0.64 1.75
C ALA A 67 -1.67 0.87 1.61
N GLU A 68 -0.89 1.57 0.78
CA GLU A 68 -0.99 3.02 0.63
C GLU A 68 -2.05 3.43 -0.41
N TYR A 69 -2.21 2.66 -1.48
CA TYR A 69 -2.98 3.09 -2.65
C TYR A 69 -4.27 2.31 -2.91
N ALA A 70 -4.40 1.07 -2.44
CA ALA A 70 -5.57 0.26 -2.74
C ALA A 70 -6.75 0.54 -1.80
N GLU A 71 -7.95 0.66 -2.36
CA GLU A 71 -9.21 0.73 -1.59
C GLU A 71 -9.77 -0.67 -1.29
N ARG A 72 -9.44 -1.66 -2.13
CA ARG A 72 -9.85 -3.06 -2.01
C ARG A 72 -8.75 -3.96 -2.51
N LEU A 73 -8.49 -5.05 -1.81
CA LEU A 73 -7.51 -6.06 -2.17
C LEU A 73 -8.18 -7.36 -2.59
N LEU A 74 -7.70 -7.91 -3.69
CA LEU A 74 -8.01 -9.24 -4.16
C LEU A 74 -6.72 -10.08 -4.10
N VAL A 75 -6.68 -11.07 -3.22
CA VAL A 75 -5.50 -11.95 -3.09
C VAL A 75 -5.70 -13.19 -3.91
N MET A 76 -4.80 -13.38 -4.89
CA MET A 76 -4.78 -14.56 -5.76
C MET A 76 -3.72 -15.54 -5.28
N ASN A 77 -4.08 -16.82 -5.18
CA ASN A 77 -3.15 -17.90 -4.89
C ASN A 77 -3.48 -19.13 -5.76
N GLN A 78 -2.49 -19.66 -6.46
CA GLN A 78 -2.63 -20.82 -7.36
C GLN A 78 -3.80 -20.71 -8.37
N GLY A 79 -4.08 -19.49 -8.84
CA GLY A 79 -5.14 -19.22 -9.82
C GLY A 79 -6.53 -19.02 -9.20
N GLU A 80 -6.66 -19.09 -7.88
CA GLU A 80 -7.91 -18.89 -7.16
C GLU A 80 -7.91 -17.57 -6.39
N LEU A 81 -9.07 -16.92 -6.28
CA LEU A 81 -9.29 -15.79 -5.40
C LEU A 81 -9.49 -16.31 -3.97
N VAL A 82 -8.51 -16.08 -3.10
CA VAL A 82 -8.48 -16.63 -1.74
C VAL A 82 -8.87 -15.63 -0.65
N MET A 83 -8.69 -14.33 -0.91
CA MET A 83 -9.15 -13.27 -0.02
C MET A 83 -9.63 -12.08 -0.84
N ASP A 84 -10.63 -11.38 -0.30
CA ASP A 84 -11.23 -10.18 -0.86
C ASP A 84 -11.68 -9.28 0.30
N GLY A 85 -11.22 -8.05 0.36
CA GLY A 85 -11.54 -7.13 1.46
C GLY A 85 -10.75 -5.84 1.43
N LEU A 86 -10.89 -5.06 2.49
CA LEU A 86 -10.14 -3.83 2.70
C LEU A 86 -8.67 -4.14 3.05
N PRO A 87 -7.71 -3.24 2.75
CA PRO A 87 -6.30 -3.48 3.04
C PRO A 87 -6.03 -3.88 4.50
N HIS A 88 -6.63 -3.20 5.47
CA HIS A 88 -6.44 -3.51 6.89
C HIS A 88 -6.98 -4.91 7.27
N GLU A 89 -8.11 -5.34 6.69
CA GLU A 89 -8.67 -6.67 6.94
C GLU A 89 -7.76 -7.77 6.39
N ILE A 90 -7.24 -7.57 5.19
CA ILE A 90 -6.36 -8.52 4.51
C ILE A 90 -5.00 -8.59 5.21
N PHE A 91 -4.36 -7.45 5.46
CA PHE A 91 -3.04 -7.41 6.08
C PHE A 91 -3.07 -7.74 7.58
N GLY A 92 -4.18 -7.54 8.27
CA GLY A 92 -4.40 -8.06 9.63
C GLY A 92 -4.30 -9.60 9.71
N ARG A 93 -4.56 -10.29 8.60
CA ARG A 93 -4.40 -11.75 8.45
C ARG A 93 -3.01 -12.15 7.95
N TYR A 94 -1.96 -11.41 8.28
CA TYR A 94 -0.61 -11.59 7.75
C TYR A 94 -0.06 -13.02 7.91
N LYS A 95 -0.39 -13.72 9.01
CA LYS A 95 0.00 -15.12 9.22
C LYS A 95 -0.62 -16.09 8.20
N GLU A 96 -1.76 -15.76 7.63
CA GLU A 96 -2.37 -16.54 6.55
C GLU A 96 -1.71 -16.20 5.20
N LEU A 97 -1.38 -14.93 4.97
CA LEU A 97 -0.62 -14.51 3.79
C LEU A 97 0.75 -15.20 3.73
N GLU A 98 1.45 -15.29 4.87
CA GLU A 98 2.74 -16.00 4.96
C GLU A 98 2.65 -17.48 4.59
N LYS A 99 1.57 -18.17 4.96
CA LYS A 99 1.35 -19.58 4.55
C LYS A 99 1.21 -19.75 3.04
N MET A 100 0.82 -18.70 2.34
CA MET A 100 0.71 -18.65 0.88
C MET A 100 1.97 -18.11 0.19
N GLY A 101 3.02 -17.79 0.97
CA GLY A 101 4.27 -17.21 0.46
C GLY A 101 4.17 -15.71 0.16
N LEU A 102 3.13 -15.05 0.65
CA LEU A 102 2.95 -13.61 0.58
C LEU A 102 3.40 -12.95 1.90
N SER A 103 3.71 -11.66 1.86
CA SER A 103 4.02 -10.87 3.04
C SER A 103 2.92 -9.84 3.32
N ALA A 104 3.00 -9.19 4.47
CA ALA A 104 2.27 -7.96 4.76
C ALA A 104 3.23 -6.75 4.71
N PRO A 105 2.74 -5.51 4.77
CA PRO A 105 3.58 -4.34 4.94
C PRO A 105 4.48 -4.45 6.18
N LYS A 106 5.68 -3.88 6.11
CA LYS A 106 6.64 -3.93 7.24
C LYS A 106 6.08 -3.32 8.51
N MET A 107 5.22 -2.31 8.38
CA MET A 107 4.58 -1.67 9.53
C MET A 107 3.61 -2.60 10.25
N THR A 108 2.91 -3.47 9.54
CA THR A 108 2.08 -4.52 10.15
C THR A 108 2.91 -5.36 11.14
N TYR A 109 4.06 -5.87 10.71
CA TYR A 109 4.95 -6.65 11.58
C TYR A 109 5.50 -5.86 12.75
N LEU A 110 5.91 -4.61 12.51
CA LEU A 110 6.43 -3.73 13.56
C LEU A 110 5.38 -3.48 14.65
N MET A 111 4.17 -3.09 14.26
CA MET A 111 3.10 -2.75 15.21
C MET A 111 2.66 -3.97 16.02
N HIS A 112 2.50 -5.13 15.37
CA HIS A 112 2.24 -6.38 16.09
C HIS A 112 3.36 -6.74 17.07
N SER A 113 4.63 -6.60 16.66
CA SER A 113 5.78 -6.88 17.55
C SER A 113 5.83 -5.95 18.75
N LEU A 114 5.49 -4.67 18.58
CA LEU A 114 5.41 -3.71 19.69
C LEU A 114 4.24 -4.02 20.63
N ALA A 115 3.07 -4.36 20.10
CA ALA A 115 1.92 -4.76 20.89
C ALA A 115 2.20 -6.04 21.71
N GLU A 116 2.87 -7.03 21.13
CA GLU A 116 3.29 -8.26 21.83
C GLU A 116 4.30 -7.97 22.98
N LYS A 117 5.06 -6.89 22.91
CA LYS A 117 5.96 -6.40 23.97
C LYS A 117 5.24 -5.59 25.04
N GLY A 118 3.91 -5.42 24.94
CA GLY A 118 3.09 -4.74 25.93
C GLY A 118 2.91 -3.24 25.71
N TYR A 119 3.32 -2.70 24.55
CA TYR A 119 2.98 -1.32 24.20
C TYR A 119 1.52 -1.21 23.77
N ASP A 120 0.81 -0.21 24.31
CA ASP A 120 -0.58 0.08 23.97
C ASP A 120 -0.67 0.84 22.63
N LEU A 121 -0.58 0.09 21.54
CA LEU A 121 -0.56 0.59 20.16
C LEU A 121 -1.57 -0.18 19.32
N SER A 122 -2.19 0.52 18.36
CA SER A 122 -3.01 -0.13 17.34
C SER A 122 -2.16 -1.04 16.45
N THR A 123 -2.63 -2.26 16.19
CA THR A 123 -2.03 -3.18 15.21
C THR A 123 -2.61 -3.02 13.81
N ASP A 124 -3.63 -2.17 13.66
CA ASP A 124 -4.31 -1.89 12.39
C ASP A 124 -3.67 -0.73 11.63
N ILE A 125 -2.34 -0.75 11.57
CA ILE A 125 -1.52 0.29 10.96
C ILE A 125 -0.66 -0.34 9.87
N LEU A 126 -0.76 0.22 8.67
CA LEU A 126 -0.15 -0.33 7.47
C LEU A 126 0.98 0.54 6.90
N THR A 127 0.92 1.87 7.13
CA THR A 127 1.85 2.82 6.54
C THR A 127 2.89 3.32 7.54
N VAL A 128 4.03 3.79 7.04
CA VAL A 128 5.09 4.39 7.88
C VAL A 128 4.59 5.68 8.54
N SER A 129 3.77 6.47 7.85
CA SER A 129 3.24 7.72 8.35
C SER A 129 2.36 7.49 9.58
N ASP A 130 1.40 6.56 9.45
CA ASP A 130 0.46 6.26 10.53
C ASP A 130 1.17 5.61 11.73
N ALA A 131 2.15 4.72 11.46
CA ALA A 131 2.95 4.11 12.53
C ALA A 131 3.78 5.14 13.29
N ALA A 132 4.36 6.11 12.60
CA ALA A 132 5.13 7.19 13.23
C ALA A 132 4.21 8.08 14.11
N GLU A 133 3.02 8.41 13.64
CA GLU A 133 2.06 9.20 14.39
C GLU A 133 1.60 8.47 15.66
N GLU A 134 1.24 7.19 15.55
CA GLU A 134 0.80 6.36 16.67
C GLU A 134 1.89 6.23 17.74
N ILE A 135 3.13 5.92 17.33
CA ILE A 135 4.27 5.80 18.24
C ILE A 135 4.57 7.13 18.94
N LEU A 136 4.54 8.25 18.20
CA LEU A 136 4.74 9.57 18.77
C LEU A 136 3.65 9.94 19.77
N ASN A 137 2.41 9.58 19.52
CA ASN A 137 1.29 9.83 20.43
C ASN A 137 1.45 9.02 21.73
N LEU A 138 1.81 7.75 21.65
CA LEU A 138 2.12 6.94 22.82
C LEU A 138 3.29 7.53 23.62
N TRP A 139 4.38 7.90 22.97
CA TRP A 139 5.54 8.50 23.61
C TRP A 139 5.22 9.81 24.35
N ARG A 140 4.39 10.69 23.75
CA ARG A 140 3.92 11.93 24.38
C ARG A 140 3.08 11.64 25.62
N LYS A 141 2.15 10.67 25.54
CA LYS A 141 1.31 10.26 26.67
C LYS A 141 2.15 9.76 27.84
N THR A 142 3.10 8.87 27.59
CA THR A 142 3.99 8.33 28.63
C THR A 142 4.82 9.42 29.31
N ARG A 143 5.32 10.40 28.55
CA ARG A 143 6.11 11.51 29.12
C ARG A 143 5.28 12.48 29.97
N MET A 144 4.01 12.66 29.67
CA MET A 144 3.12 13.49 30.50
C MET A 144 2.85 12.80 31.84
N GLU A 145 2.66 11.48 31.85
CA GLU A 145 2.43 10.69 33.06
C GLU A 145 3.69 10.63 33.98
N ASP A 146 4.90 10.61 33.39
CA ASP A 146 6.17 10.61 34.15
C ASP A 146 6.57 12.02 34.66
N GLY A 147 6.07 13.09 34.04
CA GLY A 147 6.36 14.48 34.42
C GLY A 147 5.48 15.03 35.55
N GLU A 148 4.43 14.32 35.94
CA GLU A 148 3.56 14.65 37.09
C GLU A 148 3.97 13.95 38.41
N LYS A 149 5.09 13.21 38.41
CA LYS A 149 5.71 12.62 39.61
C LYS A 149 6.97 13.38 40.00
#